data_264afebb3d42ed1bdc7dd912f115ace0
#
_entry.id   264afebb3d42ed1bdc7dd912f115ace0
#
_cell.length_a   1.000
_cell.length_b   1.000
_cell.length_c   1.000
_cell.angle_alpha   90.00
_cell.angle_beta   90.00
_cell.angle_gamma   90.00
#
_symmetry.space_group_name_H-M   'P 1'
#
loop_
_entity.id
_entity.type
_entity.pdbx_description
1 polymer ?
#
loop_
_entity_poly.entity_id
_entity_poly.type
_entity_poly.pdbx_seq_one_letter_code
_entity_poly.pdbx_strand_id
1 'polypeptide(L)'
;RTIDFLNYGRGIERIVEYDLNNMRGAGSKENIKMGFTQEELFTAIADAKVVAAYPRSWTHPEQAGDIETLTQRYWECMLSRCVMIGHAPQELINLIGYNPVIEIDKDNPQHQLEDVLVHICDYQELVDRNRDAALKYGDWMYSMNRVVEFLSKIYD
;
A
#
# COMPACT_ATOMS: atom_id res chain seq x y z
N ARG A 1 15.06 6.12 10.82
CA ARG A 1 15.35 4.70 10.51
C ARG A 1 14.79 4.41 9.14
N THR A 2 15.66 4.06 8.22
CA THR A 2 15.32 3.65 6.86
C THR A 2 14.85 2.20 6.94
N ILE A 3 13.64 1.93 6.49
CA ILE A 3 13.14 0.56 6.33
C ILE A 3 13.07 0.32 4.83
N ASP A 4 13.93 -0.56 4.33
CA ASP A 4 13.98 -0.90 2.93
C ASP A 4 13.17 -2.17 2.66
N PHE A 5 12.00 -2.01 2.05
CA PHE A 5 11.10 -3.12 1.76
C PHE A 5 11.08 -3.55 0.29
N LEU A 6 11.67 -2.78 -0.62
CA LEU A 6 11.45 -3.00 -2.05
C LEU A 6 12.35 -4.04 -2.71
N ASN A 7 13.43 -4.44 -2.07
CA ASN A 7 14.44 -5.28 -2.71
C ASN A 7 14.77 -6.60 -2.01
N TYR A 8 14.11 -6.90 -0.91
CA TYR A 8 14.30 -8.18 -0.24
C TYR A 8 13.59 -9.29 -1.02
N GLY A 9 14.29 -10.08 -1.77
CA GLY A 9 13.69 -11.27 -2.42
C GLY A 9 14.22 -11.67 -3.77
N ARG A 10 15.15 -10.90 -4.36
CA ARG A 10 15.75 -11.25 -5.66
C ARG A 10 17.21 -11.69 -5.61
N GLY A 11 17.76 -11.97 -4.43
CA GLY A 11 19.22 -12.15 -4.28
C GLY A 11 19.96 -10.88 -4.67
N ILE A 12 19.49 -9.73 -4.21
CA ILE A 12 19.71 -8.46 -4.89
C ILE A 12 20.81 -7.67 -4.25
N GLU A 13 21.69 -7.25 -5.13
CA GLU A 13 22.68 -6.21 -4.97
C GLU A 13 22.11 -4.77 -5.00
N ARG A 14 20.80 -4.58 -4.95
CA ARG A 14 20.17 -3.26 -4.95
C ARG A 14 19.23 -3.10 -3.77
N ILE A 15 19.77 -2.55 -2.70
CA ILE A 15 19.01 -1.91 -1.63
C ILE A 15 18.71 -0.49 -2.10
N VAL A 16 17.45 -0.18 -2.37
CA VAL A 16 17.03 1.21 -2.53
C VAL A 16 16.79 1.75 -1.13
N GLU A 17 17.74 2.46 -0.58
CA GLU A 17 17.58 3.20 0.65
C GLU A 17 16.56 4.32 0.43
N TYR A 18 15.36 4.12 0.96
CA TYR A 18 14.40 5.21 1.12
C TYR A 18 14.74 5.96 2.40
N ASP A 19 15.44 7.07 2.26
CA ASP A 19 15.57 8.01 3.35
C ASP A 19 14.25 8.75 3.55
N LEU A 20 13.50 8.36 4.59
CA LEU A 20 12.26 9.02 4.99
C LEU A 20 12.44 10.54 5.23
N ASN A 21 13.66 11.00 5.56
CA ASN A 21 13.94 12.41 5.70
C ASN A 21 14.03 13.12 4.33
N ASN A 22 14.42 12.43 3.27
CA ASN A 22 14.41 12.95 1.91
C ASN A 22 13.03 12.91 1.26
N MET A 23 12.11 12.06 1.72
CA MET A 23 10.71 12.09 1.28
C MET A 23 9.95 13.33 1.78
N ARG A 24 10.41 13.99 2.85
CA ARG A 24 9.86 15.26 3.34
C ARG A 24 10.06 16.43 2.36
N GLY A 25 10.89 16.24 1.36
CA GLY A 25 11.15 17.21 0.30
C GLY A 25 10.50 16.90 -1.04
N ALA A 26 9.34 16.23 -1.08
CA ALA A 26 8.63 15.88 -2.33
C ALA A 26 8.27 17.09 -3.24
N GLY A 27 8.71 18.29 -2.91
CA GLY A 27 8.65 19.48 -3.73
C GLY A 27 10.03 20.01 -4.17
N SER A 28 11.14 19.42 -3.74
CA SER A 28 12.46 19.85 -4.21
C SER A 28 12.79 19.23 -5.57
N LYS A 29 13.34 20.04 -6.49
CA LYS A 29 13.73 19.59 -7.84
C LYS A 29 14.78 18.47 -7.83
N GLU A 30 15.48 18.25 -6.73
CA GLU A 30 16.49 17.19 -6.56
C GLU A 30 15.86 15.83 -6.28
N ASN A 31 14.71 15.78 -5.61
CA ASN A 31 13.96 14.54 -5.33
C ASN A 31 13.16 14.05 -6.55
N ILE A 32 12.90 14.91 -7.54
CA ILE A 32 12.24 14.52 -8.80
C ILE A 32 13.14 13.57 -9.62
N LYS A 33 14.46 13.56 -9.42
CA LYS A 33 15.38 12.61 -10.09
C LYS A 33 15.29 11.18 -9.57
N MET A 34 14.63 10.95 -8.44
CA MET A 34 14.40 9.62 -7.86
C MET A 34 12.92 9.20 -7.95
N GLY A 35 12.06 10.04 -8.51
CA GLY A 35 10.66 9.71 -8.74
C GLY A 35 10.53 8.68 -9.87
N PHE A 36 9.91 7.55 -9.58
CA PHE A 36 9.46 6.64 -10.61
C PHE A 36 8.44 7.37 -11.51
N THR A 37 8.53 7.17 -12.81
CA THR A 37 7.39 7.39 -13.67
C THR A 37 6.25 6.47 -13.22
N GLN A 38 5.01 6.76 -13.61
CA GLN A 38 3.88 5.90 -13.25
C GLN A 38 4.06 4.46 -13.74
N GLU A 39 4.64 4.28 -14.93
CA GLU A 39 4.93 2.97 -15.51
C GLU A 39 6.01 2.21 -14.72
N GLU A 40 7.11 2.90 -14.37
CA GLU A 40 8.17 2.32 -13.54
C GLU A 40 7.66 1.94 -12.16
N LEU A 41 6.78 2.75 -11.57
CA LEU A 41 6.16 2.46 -10.28
C LEU A 41 5.29 1.21 -10.35
N PHE A 42 4.42 1.11 -11.36
CA PHE A 42 3.56 -0.08 -11.53
C PHE A 42 4.38 -1.33 -11.80
N THR A 43 5.44 -1.23 -12.60
CA THR A 43 6.37 -2.33 -12.83
C THR A 43 7.05 -2.75 -11.53
N ALA A 44 7.54 -1.80 -10.73
CA ALA A 44 8.19 -2.09 -9.45
C ALA A 44 7.24 -2.77 -8.45
N ILE A 45 5.98 -2.32 -8.38
CA ILE A 45 4.97 -2.94 -7.50
C ILE A 45 4.62 -4.35 -8.00
N ALA A 46 4.45 -4.53 -9.32
CA ALA A 46 4.14 -5.84 -9.90
C ALA A 46 5.27 -6.86 -9.70
N ASP A 47 6.50 -6.40 -9.63
CA ASP A 47 7.68 -7.22 -9.39
C ASP A 47 7.96 -7.46 -7.90
N ALA A 48 7.37 -6.69 -7.01
CA ALA A 48 7.60 -6.79 -5.57
C ALA A 48 6.85 -7.99 -4.96
N LYS A 49 7.52 -8.76 -4.10
CA LYS A 49 6.86 -9.77 -3.28
C LYS A 49 6.13 -9.15 -2.10
N VAL A 50 6.77 -8.16 -1.47
CA VAL A 50 6.27 -7.45 -0.29
C VAL A 50 6.37 -5.96 -0.53
N VAL A 51 5.33 -5.21 -0.15
CA VAL A 51 5.29 -3.74 -0.24
C VAL A 51 4.88 -3.16 1.11
N ALA A 52 5.56 -2.11 1.55
CA ALA A 52 5.16 -1.34 2.72
C ALA A 52 3.98 -0.43 2.36
N ALA A 53 2.88 -0.54 3.09
CA ALA A 53 1.66 0.24 2.88
C ALA A 53 1.23 0.93 4.18
N TYR A 54 1.16 2.27 4.14
CA TYR A 54 0.75 3.08 5.28
C TYR A 54 -0.22 4.17 4.84
N PRO A 55 -1.18 4.57 5.69
CA PRO A 55 -1.97 5.76 5.45
C PRO A 55 -1.09 7.02 5.51
N ARG A 56 -1.55 8.06 4.82
CA ARG A 56 -0.78 9.31 4.73
C ARG A 56 -0.58 10.00 6.08
N SER A 57 -1.49 9.82 7.02
CA SER A 57 -1.36 10.31 8.40
C SER A 57 -0.13 9.76 9.13
N TRP A 58 0.35 8.57 8.77
CA TRP A 58 1.56 7.99 9.34
C TRP A 58 2.84 8.46 8.64
N THR A 59 2.79 8.67 7.33
CA THR A 59 3.97 9.03 6.53
C THR A 59 4.16 10.55 6.40
N HIS A 60 3.07 11.31 6.41
CA HIS A 60 3.03 12.76 6.24
C HIS A 60 1.97 13.39 7.16
N PRO A 61 2.11 13.26 8.47
CA PRO A 61 1.12 13.78 9.43
C PRO A 61 0.90 15.28 9.33
N GLU A 62 1.92 16.03 8.91
CA GLU A 62 1.85 17.47 8.68
C GLU A 62 0.89 17.87 7.55
N GLN A 63 0.56 16.94 6.64
CA GLN A 63 -0.35 17.17 5.51
C GLN A 63 -1.73 16.54 5.72
N ALA A 64 -1.76 15.39 6.34
CA ALA A 64 -2.98 14.59 6.51
C ALA A 64 -3.61 14.74 7.90
N GLY A 65 -2.87 15.30 8.87
CA GLY A 65 -3.29 15.29 10.27
C GLY A 65 -3.47 13.87 10.79
N ASP A 66 -4.45 13.67 11.66
CA ASP A 66 -4.75 12.38 12.27
C ASP A 66 -5.76 11.54 11.45
N ILE A 67 -6.13 12.00 10.25
CA ILE A 67 -7.13 11.31 9.44
C ILE A 67 -6.46 10.23 8.60
N GLU A 68 -6.79 8.98 8.89
CA GLU A 68 -6.39 7.86 8.06
C GLU A 68 -7.25 7.81 6.80
N THR A 69 -6.60 7.96 5.64
CA THR A 69 -7.28 7.94 4.36
C THR A 69 -6.87 6.72 3.55
N LEU A 70 -7.85 6.11 2.90
CA LEU A 70 -7.62 5.06 1.90
C LEU A 70 -6.96 5.70 0.68
N THR A 71 -5.69 5.38 0.46
CA THR A 71 -4.93 5.86 -0.69
C THR A 71 -4.96 4.86 -1.84
N GLN A 72 -4.72 5.35 -3.04
CA GLN A 72 -4.66 4.53 -4.26
C GLN A 72 -3.63 3.40 -4.16
N ARG A 73 -2.57 3.59 -3.35
CA ARG A 73 -1.50 2.61 -3.14
C ARG A 73 -2.01 1.24 -2.68
N TYR A 74 -3.03 1.19 -1.82
CA TYR A 74 -3.59 -0.09 -1.38
C TYR A 74 -4.20 -0.87 -2.55
N TRP A 75 -4.96 -0.21 -3.41
CA TRP A 75 -5.54 -0.84 -4.59
C TRP A 75 -4.49 -1.31 -5.59
N GLU A 76 -3.45 -0.50 -5.82
CA GLU A 76 -2.32 -0.86 -6.68
C GLU A 76 -1.61 -2.12 -6.19
N CYS A 77 -1.32 -2.20 -4.88
CA CYS A 77 -0.68 -3.37 -4.26
C CYS A 77 -1.58 -4.61 -4.32
N MET A 78 -2.86 -4.47 -4.01
CA MET A 78 -3.83 -5.57 -4.04
C MET A 78 -3.98 -6.13 -5.46
N LEU A 79 -4.07 -5.27 -6.48
CA LEU A 79 -4.14 -5.69 -7.89
C LEU A 79 -2.85 -6.38 -8.35
N SER A 80 -1.71 -5.98 -7.85
CA SER A 80 -0.40 -6.54 -8.18
C SER A 80 -0.10 -7.85 -7.46
N ARG A 81 -0.99 -8.32 -6.56
CA ARG A 81 -0.82 -9.55 -5.79
C ARG A 81 0.46 -9.57 -4.94
N CYS A 82 0.91 -8.44 -4.46
CA CYS A 82 1.99 -8.38 -3.48
C CYS A 82 1.44 -8.49 -2.05
N VAL A 83 2.24 -9.05 -1.14
CA VAL A 83 1.95 -9.01 0.28
C VAL A 83 2.19 -7.60 0.79
N MET A 84 1.25 -7.05 1.54
CA MET A 84 1.40 -5.73 2.16
C MET A 84 1.77 -5.87 3.63
N ILE A 85 2.80 -5.14 4.07
CA ILE A 85 3.16 -4.97 5.48
C ILE A 85 3.02 -3.49 5.82
N GLY A 86 2.45 -3.17 6.97
CA GLY A 86 2.31 -1.79 7.41
C GLY A 86 1.08 -1.57 8.27
N HIS A 87 0.18 -0.73 7.82
CA HIS A 87 -1.08 -0.46 8.51
C HIS A 87 -2.20 -0.20 7.51
N ALA A 88 -3.35 -0.84 7.68
CA ALA A 88 -4.52 -0.61 6.85
C ALA A 88 -5.43 0.45 7.49
N PRO A 89 -5.87 1.48 6.75
CA PRO A 89 -6.86 2.42 7.26
C PRO A 89 -8.18 1.70 7.56
N GLN A 90 -8.85 2.12 8.63
CA GLN A 90 -10.10 1.50 9.07
C GLN A 90 -11.19 1.55 7.99
N GLU A 91 -11.16 2.58 7.14
CA GLU A 91 -12.06 2.70 5.98
C GLU A 91 -11.92 1.49 5.03
N LEU A 92 -10.70 1.05 4.73
CA LEU A 92 -10.46 -0.11 3.87
C LEU A 92 -10.97 -1.39 4.52
N ILE A 93 -10.63 -1.61 5.80
CA ILE A 93 -11.09 -2.79 6.56
C ILE A 93 -12.61 -2.87 6.57
N ASN A 94 -13.29 -1.76 6.84
CA ASN A 94 -14.75 -1.70 6.86
C ASN A 94 -15.37 -1.97 5.48
N LEU A 95 -14.71 -1.50 4.41
CA LEU A 95 -15.18 -1.67 3.04
C LEU A 95 -15.11 -3.12 2.57
N ILE A 96 -14.01 -3.81 2.84
CA ILE A 96 -13.75 -5.17 2.33
C ILE A 96 -14.05 -6.28 3.35
N GLY A 97 -14.24 -5.92 4.64
CA GLY A 97 -14.62 -6.84 5.71
C GLY A 97 -13.49 -7.63 6.36
N TYR A 98 -12.23 -7.29 6.10
CA TYR A 98 -11.04 -7.91 6.71
C TYR A 98 -9.82 -6.98 6.61
N ASN A 99 -8.74 -7.28 7.35
CA ASN A 99 -7.48 -6.55 7.21
C ASN A 99 -6.64 -7.13 6.05
N PRO A 100 -6.40 -6.37 4.96
CA PRO A 100 -5.61 -6.82 3.81
C PRO A 100 -4.11 -6.68 4.02
N VAL A 101 -3.66 -6.07 5.11
CA VAL A 101 -2.27 -5.72 5.41
C VAL A 101 -1.82 -6.51 6.64
N ILE A 102 -0.62 -7.06 6.61
CA ILE A 102 0.05 -7.59 7.80
C ILE A 102 0.46 -6.40 8.64
N GLU A 103 -0.12 -6.27 9.84
CA GLU A 103 0.20 -5.17 10.74
C GLU A 103 1.68 -5.17 11.11
N ILE A 104 2.32 -4.00 11.07
CA ILE A 104 3.76 -3.89 11.32
C ILE A 104 4.12 -4.14 12.77
N ASP A 105 5.06 -5.04 13.01
CA ASP A 105 5.74 -5.16 14.30
C ASP A 105 6.76 -4.02 14.41
N LYS A 106 6.40 -2.98 15.19
CA LYS A 106 7.23 -1.78 15.37
C LYS A 106 8.51 -2.05 16.14
N ASP A 107 8.53 -3.10 16.94
CA ASP A 107 9.68 -3.46 17.76
C ASP A 107 10.72 -4.25 16.97
N ASN A 108 10.26 -5.13 16.06
CA ASN A 108 11.14 -6.02 15.27
C ASN A 108 10.78 -6.07 13.77
N PRO A 109 10.71 -4.94 13.07
CA PRO A 109 10.19 -4.88 11.69
C PRO A 109 11.06 -5.68 10.70
N GLN A 110 12.37 -5.75 10.92
CA GLN A 110 13.27 -6.52 10.07
C GLN A 110 13.01 -8.02 10.21
N HIS A 111 12.91 -8.52 11.43
CA HIS A 111 12.63 -9.94 11.68
C HIS A 111 11.27 -10.34 11.10
N GLN A 112 10.25 -9.49 11.27
CA GLN A 112 8.94 -9.73 10.66
C GLN A 112 9.02 -9.82 9.14
N LEU A 113 9.77 -8.91 8.49
CA LEU A 113 9.95 -8.95 7.04
C LEU A 113 10.64 -10.23 6.58
N GLU A 114 11.70 -10.65 7.28
CA GLU A 114 12.43 -11.89 7.00
C GLU A 114 11.50 -13.10 7.13
N ASP A 115 10.71 -13.17 8.19
CA ASP A 115 9.72 -14.22 8.42
C ASP A 115 8.67 -14.29 7.32
N VAL A 116 8.08 -13.15 6.95
CA VAL A 116 7.11 -13.07 5.85
C VAL A 116 7.72 -13.53 4.53
N LEU A 117 8.98 -13.18 4.25
CA LEU A 117 9.65 -13.59 3.02
C LEU A 117 9.97 -15.09 2.98
N VAL A 118 10.33 -15.67 4.11
CA VAL A 118 10.56 -17.13 4.24
C VAL A 118 9.25 -17.89 4.02
N HIS A 119 8.15 -17.37 4.56
CA HIS A 119 6.83 -18.00 4.51
C HIS A 119 5.90 -17.35 3.46
N ILE A 120 6.46 -16.75 2.41
CA ILE A 120 5.70 -15.95 1.43
C ILE A 120 4.55 -16.73 0.78
N CYS A 121 4.73 -18.03 0.59
CA CYS A 121 3.70 -18.90 0.00
C CYS A 121 2.45 -19.05 0.89
N ASP A 122 2.57 -18.87 2.20
CA ASP A 122 1.45 -18.99 3.15
C ASP A 122 0.46 -17.84 3.00
N TYR A 123 0.89 -16.75 2.38
CA TYR A 123 0.05 -15.57 2.12
C TYR A 123 -0.69 -15.61 0.77
N GLN A 124 -0.63 -16.74 0.03
CA GLN A 124 -1.25 -16.83 -1.29
C GLN A 124 -2.76 -16.57 -1.23
N GLU A 125 -3.46 -17.14 -0.26
CA GLU A 125 -4.90 -16.94 -0.07
C GLU A 125 -5.22 -15.46 0.23
N LEU A 126 -4.41 -14.80 1.06
CA LEU A 126 -4.58 -13.39 1.38
C LEU A 126 -4.43 -12.52 0.13
N VAL A 127 -3.38 -12.73 -0.67
CA VAL A 127 -3.15 -11.90 -1.87
C VAL A 127 -4.19 -12.15 -2.97
N ASP A 128 -4.70 -13.36 -3.10
CA ASP A 128 -5.79 -13.68 -4.03
C ASP A 128 -7.09 -13.01 -3.59
N ARG A 129 -7.43 -13.09 -2.31
CA ARG A 129 -8.57 -12.39 -1.71
C ARG A 129 -8.45 -10.87 -1.84
N ASN A 130 -7.26 -10.32 -1.64
CA ASN A 130 -6.97 -8.90 -1.82
C ASN A 130 -7.24 -8.47 -3.26
N ARG A 131 -6.74 -9.23 -4.24
CA ARG A 131 -6.98 -8.93 -5.65
C ARG A 131 -8.47 -8.94 -6.00
N ASP A 132 -9.21 -9.93 -5.53
CA ASP A 132 -10.65 -10.02 -5.80
C ASP A 132 -11.41 -8.84 -5.16
N ALA A 133 -11.03 -8.45 -3.95
CA ALA A 133 -11.57 -7.25 -3.30
C ALA A 133 -11.25 -5.97 -4.09
N ALA A 134 -10.01 -5.83 -4.60
CA ALA A 134 -9.63 -4.67 -5.41
C ALA A 134 -10.39 -4.61 -6.74
N LEU A 135 -10.59 -5.74 -7.41
CA LEU A 135 -11.39 -5.79 -8.63
C LEU A 135 -12.86 -5.42 -8.38
N LYS A 136 -13.38 -5.76 -7.20
CA LYS A 136 -14.78 -5.47 -6.84
C LYS A 136 -15.00 -4.05 -6.37
N TYR A 137 -14.16 -3.56 -5.45
CA TYR A 137 -14.39 -2.31 -4.71
C TYR A 137 -13.52 -1.14 -5.21
N GLY A 138 -12.38 -1.43 -5.84
CA GLY A 138 -11.47 -0.44 -6.42
C GLY A 138 -11.93 0.07 -7.80
N ASP A 139 -12.97 -0.54 -8.38
CA ASP A 139 -13.54 -0.08 -9.64
C ASP A 139 -14.29 1.24 -9.46
N TRP A 140 -14.01 2.19 -10.34
CA TRP A 140 -14.70 3.45 -10.45
C TRP A 140 -16.24 3.29 -10.56
N MET A 141 -16.73 2.32 -11.33
CA MET A 141 -18.16 2.08 -11.50
C MET A 141 -18.84 1.66 -10.20
N TYR A 142 -18.14 0.90 -9.33
CA TYR A 142 -18.67 0.57 -8.02
C TYR A 142 -18.90 1.82 -7.17
N SER A 143 -17.93 2.73 -7.14
CA SER A 143 -18.04 4.00 -6.41
C SER A 143 -19.14 4.90 -6.96
N MET A 144 -19.25 5.01 -8.29
CA MET A 144 -20.28 5.82 -8.93
C MET A 144 -21.68 5.29 -8.67
N ASN A 145 -21.90 3.99 -8.72
CA ASN A 145 -23.20 3.38 -8.43
C ASN A 145 -23.64 3.71 -6.98
N ARG A 146 -22.72 3.66 -6.01
CA ARG A 146 -23.03 4.05 -4.62
C ARG A 146 -23.41 5.53 -4.49
N VAL A 147 -22.74 6.41 -5.23
CA VAL A 147 -23.12 7.84 -5.24
C VAL A 147 -24.50 8.03 -5.82
N VAL A 148 -24.82 7.37 -6.93
CA VAL A 148 -26.17 7.42 -7.55
C VAL A 148 -27.23 6.89 -6.61
N GLU A 149 -26.99 5.74 -5.96
CA GLU A 149 -27.92 5.18 -4.96
C GLU A 149 -28.12 6.11 -3.75
N PHE A 150 -27.09 6.79 -3.31
CA PHE A 150 -27.19 7.76 -2.22
C PHE A 150 -28.01 8.98 -2.63
N LEU A 151 -27.73 9.53 -3.81
CA LEU A 151 -28.45 10.70 -4.33
C LEU A 151 -29.92 10.39 -4.58
N SER A 152 -30.27 9.22 -5.12
CA SER A 152 -31.68 8.86 -5.33
C SER A 152 -32.47 8.80 -4.02
N LYS A 153 -31.85 8.36 -2.90
CA LYS A 153 -32.50 8.36 -1.58
C LYS A 153 -32.73 9.74 -0.97
N ILE A 154 -32.03 10.77 -1.48
CA ILE A 154 -32.19 12.14 -0.99
C ILE A 154 -33.26 12.89 -1.79
N TYR A 155 -33.45 12.55 -3.05
CA TYR A 155 -34.33 13.26 -3.99
C TYR A 155 -35.67 12.55 -4.27
N ASP A 156 -35.90 11.36 -3.69
CA ASP A 156 -37.19 10.69 -3.57
C ASP A 156 -37.91 11.15 -2.28
#